data_5c658e561a6df9bc6fbaf5560eaaac1e
#
_entry.id   5c658e561a6df9bc6fbaf5560eaaac1e
#
_cell.length_a   1.000
_cell.length_b   1.000
_cell.length_c   1.000
_cell.angle_alpha   90.00
_cell.angle_beta   90.00
_cell.angle_gamma   90.00
#
_symmetry.space_group_name_H-M   'P 1'
#
loop_
_entity.id
_entity.type
_entity.pdbx_description
1 polymer ?
#
loop_
_entity_poly.entity_id
_entity_poly.type
_entity_poly.pdbx_seq_one_letter_code
_entity_poly.pdbx_strand_id
1 'polypeptide(L)'
;MSRNRYRFKERVIQAAAVSLLFSVAAAGCAGRQTEEKAGGEEVSIPVILIVDSSTGNKNEEDVIQAFNELYDGKWQADVEWVMETEEEYRQNLKRQNVTDTLPAVITDLRMLPAFYYTMIQDGRIEELSGYIKEDEEWMEMIEPSVLESCSEEDGSIYLGPVSTAAFSCSGIFWNEELFAQAGIEKFPETWEEFWECCEKLESCGITPLALHTEGTAWAPMLFATAEAASTEEGAQFMQQFYPDTYQGESGLRIARTLERLFQYTTGDALYADFDVSYENFFSGKAA
;
A
#
# COMPACT_ATOMS: atom_id res chain seq x y z
N MET A 1 -26.68 -13.30 23.77
CA MET A 1 -25.85 -12.12 24.00
C MET A 1 -24.55 -12.36 24.80
N SER A 2 -24.31 -13.48 25.45
CA SER A 2 -23.11 -13.67 26.31
C SER A 2 -21.97 -14.45 25.63
N ARG A 3 -22.25 -15.24 24.56
CA ARG A 3 -21.25 -16.05 23.87
C ARG A 3 -20.31 -15.23 22.92
N ASN A 4 -20.81 -14.13 22.35
CA ASN A 4 -20.01 -13.27 21.47
C ASN A 4 -18.98 -12.42 22.22
N ARG A 5 -19.27 -12.01 23.47
CA ARG A 5 -18.32 -11.24 24.30
C ARG A 5 -17.10 -12.04 24.76
N TYR A 6 -17.21 -13.37 24.87
CA TYR A 6 -16.08 -14.23 25.27
C TYR A 6 -15.14 -14.47 24.06
N ARG A 7 -15.69 -14.73 22.89
CA ARG A 7 -14.90 -14.88 21.66
C ARG A 7 -14.22 -13.57 21.25
N PHE A 8 -14.86 -12.43 21.52
CA PHE A 8 -14.30 -11.11 21.24
C PHE A 8 -13.10 -10.80 22.17
N LYS A 9 -13.17 -11.13 23.46
CA LYS A 9 -12.04 -10.94 24.37
C LYS A 9 -10.84 -11.83 24.04
N GLU A 10 -11.06 -13.03 23.59
CA GLU A 10 -9.98 -13.92 23.14
C GLU A 10 -9.34 -13.40 21.85
N ARG A 11 -10.11 -12.83 20.92
CA ARG A 11 -9.59 -12.22 19.70
C ARG A 11 -8.84 -10.91 19.95
N VAL A 12 -9.28 -10.10 20.91
CA VAL A 12 -8.60 -8.86 21.34
C VAL A 12 -7.25 -9.16 21.99
N ILE A 13 -7.16 -10.21 22.79
CA ILE A 13 -5.89 -10.67 23.37
C ILE A 13 -4.95 -11.17 22.26
N GLN A 14 -5.47 -11.75 21.19
CA GLN A 14 -4.70 -12.17 20.03
C GLN A 14 -4.16 -10.98 19.21
N ALA A 15 -4.94 -9.91 19.05
CA ALA A 15 -4.49 -8.68 18.38
C ALA A 15 -3.44 -7.90 19.19
N ALA A 16 -3.59 -7.85 20.53
CA ALA A 16 -2.60 -7.23 21.43
C ALA A 16 -1.24 -7.96 21.43
N ALA A 17 -1.21 -9.26 21.15
CA ALA A 17 0.04 -10.01 21.02
C ALA A 17 0.83 -9.65 19.76
N VAL A 18 0.18 -9.17 18.71
CA VAL A 18 0.83 -8.71 17.48
C VAL A 18 1.47 -7.33 17.68
N SER A 19 0.92 -6.49 18.55
CA SER A 19 1.47 -5.16 18.86
C SER A 19 2.81 -5.21 19.60
N LEU A 20 3.10 -6.32 20.30
CA LEU A 20 4.37 -6.55 21.01
C LEU A 20 5.53 -6.99 20.09
N LEU A 21 5.29 -7.16 18.80
CA LEU A 21 6.28 -7.64 17.82
C LEU A 21 7.46 -6.70 17.56
N PHE A 22 7.36 -5.42 17.92
CA PHE A 22 8.34 -4.42 17.56
C PHE A 22 9.26 -3.97 18.69
N SER A 23 9.02 -4.38 19.94
CA SER A 23 9.70 -3.79 21.10
C SER A 23 11.06 -4.38 21.50
N VAL A 24 11.65 -5.36 20.82
CA VAL A 24 12.80 -6.12 21.40
C VAL A 24 14.10 -6.10 20.59
N ALA A 25 14.23 -5.32 19.54
CA ALA A 25 15.47 -5.27 18.75
C ALA A 25 16.63 -4.47 19.39
N ALA A 26 16.47 -3.82 20.55
CA ALA A 26 17.45 -2.86 21.08
C ALA A 26 18.09 -3.17 22.45
N ALA A 27 17.85 -4.29 23.12
CA ALA A 27 18.47 -4.56 24.41
C ALA A 27 19.46 -5.72 24.35
N GLY A 28 20.72 -5.41 24.13
CA GLY A 28 21.82 -6.33 24.22
C GLY A 28 22.13 -6.75 25.67
N CYS A 29 22.35 -8.05 25.84
CA CYS A 29 23.10 -8.73 26.89
C CYS A 29 22.91 -8.31 28.35
N ALA A 30 22.01 -8.96 29.08
CA ALA A 30 22.25 -9.33 30.47
C ALA A 30 21.28 -10.43 30.94
N GLY A 31 21.84 -11.58 31.35
CA GLY A 31 21.23 -12.43 32.36
C GLY A 31 20.07 -13.32 31.95
N ARG A 32 20.38 -14.51 31.46
CA ARG A 32 19.48 -15.66 31.32
C ARG A 32 18.83 -16.01 32.67
N GLN A 33 17.62 -15.52 32.95
CA GLN A 33 16.75 -16.15 33.93
C GLN A 33 15.85 -17.14 33.20
N THR A 34 15.99 -18.40 33.52
CA THR A 34 15.09 -19.47 33.11
C THR A 34 13.75 -19.24 33.83
N GLU A 35 12.79 -18.64 33.17
CA GLU A 35 11.40 -18.68 33.60
C GLU A 35 10.84 -20.08 33.38
N GLU A 36 10.26 -20.64 34.45
CA GLU A 36 9.54 -21.90 34.43
C GLU A 36 8.42 -21.85 33.39
N LYS A 37 8.39 -22.83 32.46
CA LYS A 37 7.30 -23.05 31.53
C LYS A 37 5.99 -23.22 32.30
N ALA A 38 5.15 -22.19 32.36
CA ALA A 38 3.75 -22.34 32.68
C ALA A 38 3.12 -23.13 31.53
N GLY A 39 2.66 -24.35 31.79
CA GLY A 39 2.07 -25.25 30.80
C GLY A 39 0.69 -24.75 30.32
N GLY A 40 0.69 -23.75 29.46
CA GLY A 40 -0.45 -23.34 28.65
C GLY A 40 -0.32 -23.95 27.25
N GLU A 41 -1.40 -24.29 26.62
CA GLU A 41 -1.46 -24.70 25.22
C GLU A 41 -0.99 -23.53 24.36
N GLU A 42 -0.04 -23.74 23.44
CA GLU A 42 0.45 -22.73 22.53
C GLU A 42 -0.69 -22.24 21.62
N VAL A 43 -0.82 -20.93 21.47
CA VAL A 43 -1.91 -20.32 20.70
C VAL A 43 -1.43 -20.02 19.30
N SER A 44 -2.03 -20.68 18.30
CA SER A 44 -1.83 -20.36 16.88
C SER A 44 -2.56 -19.09 16.49
N ILE A 45 -1.87 -18.18 15.82
CA ILE A 45 -2.39 -16.93 15.26
C ILE A 45 -2.41 -17.09 13.74
N PRO A 46 -3.58 -17.30 13.11
CA PRO A 46 -3.69 -17.37 11.66
C PRO A 46 -3.36 -16.01 11.03
N VAL A 47 -2.41 -15.99 10.13
CA VAL A 47 -1.94 -14.81 9.39
C VAL A 47 -2.05 -15.09 7.90
N ILE A 48 -2.57 -14.14 7.12
CA ILE A 48 -2.53 -14.21 5.66
C ILE A 48 -1.58 -13.13 5.14
N LEU A 49 -0.64 -13.56 4.28
CA LEU A 49 0.34 -12.72 3.62
C LEU A 49 0.25 -12.89 2.10
N ILE A 50 0.15 -11.78 1.37
CA ILE A 50 0.28 -11.81 -0.08
C ILE A 50 1.76 -11.87 -0.44
N VAL A 51 2.06 -12.77 -1.36
CA VAL A 51 3.40 -12.97 -1.90
C VAL A 51 3.56 -12.17 -3.19
N ASP A 52 4.58 -11.34 -3.24
CA ASP A 52 5.04 -10.77 -4.50
C ASP A 52 6.06 -11.71 -5.14
N SER A 53 5.70 -12.30 -6.28
CA SER A 53 6.54 -13.25 -7.01
C SER A 53 7.83 -12.60 -7.56
N SER A 54 7.88 -11.27 -7.65
CA SER A 54 8.99 -10.54 -8.26
C SER A 54 10.12 -10.22 -7.28
N THR A 55 9.79 -10.00 -5.99
CA THR A 55 10.75 -9.54 -4.98
C THR A 55 11.12 -10.60 -3.93
N GLY A 56 10.33 -11.68 -3.84
CA GLY A 56 10.45 -12.67 -2.77
C GLY A 56 9.96 -12.12 -1.42
N ASN A 57 9.89 -12.98 -0.42
CA ASN A 57 9.31 -12.65 0.90
C ASN A 57 10.27 -12.85 2.05
N LYS A 58 11.57 -12.73 1.78
CA LYS A 58 12.57 -13.03 2.79
C LYS A 58 12.44 -12.16 4.05
N ASN A 59 12.09 -10.89 3.90
CA ASN A 59 11.93 -10.00 5.05
C ASN A 59 10.75 -10.41 5.93
N GLU A 60 9.63 -10.76 5.30
CA GLU A 60 8.44 -11.24 5.99
C GLU A 60 8.70 -12.59 6.67
N GLU A 61 9.38 -13.50 5.99
CA GLU A 61 9.81 -14.78 6.57
C GLU A 61 10.69 -14.57 7.80
N ASP A 62 11.70 -13.70 7.72
CA ASP A 62 12.61 -13.40 8.82
C ASP A 62 11.86 -12.79 10.02
N VAL A 63 10.87 -11.92 9.78
CA VAL A 63 10.03 -11.33 10.85
C VAL A 63 9.14 -12.39 11.51
N ILE A 64 8.49 -13.23 10.74
CA ILE A 64 7.64 -14.32 11.26
C ILE A 64 8.49 -15.32 12.06
N GLN A 65 9.66 -15.67 11.54
CA GLN A 65 10.58 -16.54 12.26
C GLN A 65 11.01 -15.93 13.61
N ALA A 66 11.41 -14.66 13.62
CA ALA A 66 11.81 -13.95 14.83
C ALA A 66 10.67 -13.90 15.87
N PHE A 67 9.43 -13.67 15.41
CA PHE A 67 8.26 -13.72 16.28
C PHE A 67 8.06 -15.09 16.90
N ASN A 68 8.07 -16.14 16.09
CA ASN A 68 7.84 -17.49 16.55
C ASN A 68 8.95 -17.97 17.52
N GLU A 69 10.21 -17.54 17.30
CA GLU A 69 11.31 -17.82 18.22
C GLU A 69 11.16 -17.05 19.54
N LEU A 70 10.75 -15.77 19.49
CA LEU A 70 10.59 -14.91 20.67
C LEU A 70 9.47 -15.39 21.58
N TYR A 71 8.38 -15.88 21.01
CA TYR A 71 7.19 -16.29 21.72
C TYR A 71 6.97 -17.81 21.77
N ASP A 72 8.02 -18.60 21.53
CA ASP A 72 7.98 -20.08 21.55
C ASP A 72 7.25 -20.64 22.79
N GLY A 73 6.31 -21.53 22.53
CA GLY A 73 5.46 -22.15 23.57
C GLY A 73 4.36 -21.25 24.14
N LYS A 74 4.16 -20.05 23.57
CA LYS A 74 3.09 -19.12 23.98
C LYS A 74 2.22 -18.70 22.81
N TRP A 75 2.82 -18.18 21.76
CA TRP A 75 2.17 -17.66 20.56
C TRP A 75 2.92 -18.13 19.33
N GLN A 76 2.20 -18.56 18.30
CA GLN A 76 2.79 -18.92 17.03
C GLN A 76 2.02 -18.30 15.89
N ALA A 77 2.68 -17.54 15.02
CA ALA A 77 2.12 -17.08 13.77
C ALA A 77 2.08 -18.26 12.78
N ASP A 78 0.86 -18.61 12.35
CA ASP A 78 0.58 -19.64 11.35
C ASP A 78 0.22 -18.94 10.05
N VAL A 79 1.17 -18.90 9.10
CA VAL A 79 1.09 -18.04 7.92
C VAL A 79 0.64 -18.78 6.70
N GLU A 80 -0.46 -18.33 6.11
CA GLU A 80 -0.87 -18.68 4.75
C GLU A 80 -0.25 -17.70 3.76
N TRP A 81 0.66 -18.21 2.92
CA TRP A 81 1.30 -17.45 1.83
C TRP A 81 0.45 -17.52 0.57
N VAL A 82 -0.12 -16.40 0.16
CA VAL A 82 -1.07 -16.34 -0.95
C VAL A 82 -0.39 -15.86 -2.22
N MET A 83 -0.48 -16.66 -3.29
CA MET A 83 0.02 -16.36 -4.64
C MET A 83 -1.15 -16.26 -5.63
N GLU A 84 -2.20 -15.57 -5.27
CA GLU A 84 -3.41 -15.39 -6.07
C GLU A 84 -3.36 -14.04 -6.80
N THR A 85 -4.16 -13.91 -7.85
CA THR A 85 -4.45 -12.59 -8.43
C THR A 85 -5.22 -11.74 -7.43
N GLU A 86 -5.16 -10.42 -7.58
CA GLU A 86 -5.90 -9.50 -6.67
C GLU A 86 -7.40 -9.80 -6.62
N GLU A 87 -8.00 -10.17 -7.73
CA GLU A 87 -9.43 -10.47 -7.78
C GLU A 87 -9.75 -11.78 -7.06
N GLU A 88 -8.96 -12.83 -7.26
CA GLU A 88 -9.14 -14.12 -6.56
C GLU A 88 -8.98 -13.93 -5.05
N TYR A 89 -7.95 -13.18 -4.62
CA TYR A 89 -7.72 -12.85 -3.23
C TYR A 89 -8.89 -12.07 -2.62
N ARG A 90 -9.39 -11.03 -3.30
CA ARG A 90 -10.58 -10.28 -2.85
C ARG A 90 -11.81 -11.18 -2.70
N GLN A 91 -12.05 -12.08 -3.65
CA GLN A 91 -13.16 -13.01 -3.56
C GLN A 91 -12.98 -14.04 -2.43
N ASN A 92 -11.74 -14.45 -2.17
CA ASN A 92 -11.40 -15.33 -1.06
C ASN A 92 -11.71 -14.66 0.29
N LEU A 93 -11.21 -13.43 0.52
CA LEU A 93 -11.49 -12.67 1.74
C LEU A 93 -12.99 -12.40 1.94
N LYS A 94 -13.73 -12.04 0.88
CA LYS A 94 -15.19 -11.88 0.95
C LYS A 94 -15.89 -13.18 1.39
N ARG A 95 -15.46 -14.31 0.84
CA ARG A 95 -15.99 -15.63 1.22
C ARG A 95 -15.68 -15.93 2.69
N GLN A 96 -14.43 -15.72 3.13
CA GLN A 96 -14.02 -15.93 4.51
C GLN A 96 -14.78 -15.02 5.48
N ASN A 97 -15.05 -13.76 5.09
CA ASN A 97 -15.87 -12.85 5.88
C ASN A 97 -17.30 -13.38 6.09
N VAL A 98 -17.94 -13.86 5.02
CA VAL A 98 -19.31 -14.43 5.08
C VAL A 98 -19.36 -15.72 5.90
N THR A 99 -18.33 -16.57 5.81
CA THR A 99 -18.25 -17.85 6.52
C THR A 99 -17.71 -17.75 7.94
N ASP A 100 -17.37 -16.56 8.41
CA ASP A 100 -16.77 -16.29 9.74
C ASP A 100 -15.42 -17.05 9.93
N THR A 101 -14.62 -17.11 8.87
CA THR A 101 -13.32 -17.82 8.82
C THR A 101 -12.15 -16.91 8.48
N LEU A 102 -12.31 -15.59 8.62
CA LEU A 102 -11.22 -14.64 8.44
C LEU A 102 -10.06 -14.99 9.38
N PRO A 103 -8.81 -14.90 8.92
CA PRO A 103 -7.64 -15.04 9.78
C PRO A 103 -7.58 -13.90 10.81
N ALA A 104 -6.76 -14.09 11.85
CA ALA A 104 -6.60 -13.08 12.88
C ALA A 104 -5.85 -11.84 12.39
N VAL A 105 -4.92 -12.04 11.44
CA VAL A 105 -4.13 -10.96 10.82
C VAL A 105 -4.20 -11.07 9.31
N ILE A 106 -4.50 -9.95 8.67
CA ILE A 106 -4.52 -9.79 7.22
C ILE A 106 -3.56 -8.63 6.91
N THR A 107 -2.46 -8.91 6.20
CA THR A 107 -1.41 -7.90 5.99
C THR A 107 -1.70 -6.95 4.84
N ASP A 108 -2.52 -7.35 3.88
CA ASP A 108 -2.96 -6.48 2.79
C ASP A 108 -4.40 -6.85 2.43
N LEU A 109 -5.29 -5.90 2.57
CA LEU A 109 -6.70 -6.14 2.27
C LEU A 109 -6.99 -6.12 0.78
N ARG A 110 -6.26 -5.35 -0.02
CA ARG A 110 -6.52 -5.09 -1.45
C ARG A 110 -8.00 -4.98 -1.80
N MET A 111 -8.79 -4.55 -0.84
CA MET A 111 -10.24 -4.49 -0.95
C MET A 111 -10.70 -3.16 -1.51
N LEU A 112 -11.82 -3.21 -2.22
CA LEU A 112 -12.54 -2.00 -2.59
C LEU A 112 -13.04 -1.29 -1.33
N PRO A 113 -12.92 0.04 -1.24
CA PRO A 113 -13.27 0.82 -0.06
C PRO A 113 -14.66 0.53 0.50
N ALA A 114 -15.67 0.38 -0.34
CA ALA A 114 -17.03 0.07 0.09
C ALA A 114 -17.11 -1.23 0.92
N PHE A 115 -16.31 -2.25 0.58
CA PHE A 115 -16.29 -3.49 1.35
C PHE A 115 -15.48 -3.34 2.64
N TYR A 116 -14.38 -2.60 2.59
CA TYR A 116 -13.59 -2.25 3.77
C TYR A 116 -14.44 -1.55 4.83
N TYR A 117 -15.17 -0.49 4.44
CA TYR A 117 -16.07 0.19 5.38
C TYR A 117 -17.22 -0.69 5.88
N THR A 118 -17.71 -1.61 5.05
CA THR A 118 -18.68 -2.61 5.52
C THR A 118 -18.07 -3.51 6.60
N MET A 119 -16.83 -3.95 6.44
CA MET A 119 -16.14 -4.76 7.44
C MET A 119 -15.94 -4.00 8.75
N ILE A 120 -15.63 -2.70 8.70
CA ILE A 120 -15.54 -1.84 9.87
C ILE A 120 -16.91 -1.74 10.57
N GLN A 121 -17.97 -1.42 9.83
CA GLN A 121 -19.33 -1.28 10.37
C GLN A 121 -19.85 -2.58 11.00
N ASP A 122 -19.49 -3.72 10.42
CA ASP A 122 -19.86 -5.05 10.93
C ASP A 122 -18.95 -5.51 12.09
N GLY A 123 -17.97 -4.71 12.50
CA GLY A 123 -17.02 -5.04 13.57
C GLY A 123 -16.10 -6.22 13.23
N ARG A 124 -15.73 -6.37 11.96
CA ARG A 124 -14.85 -7.43 11.47
C ARG A 124 -13.38 -7.06 11.53
N ILE A 125 -13.09 -5.76 11.54
CA ILE A 125 -11.75 -5.19 11.67
C ILE A 125 -11.69 -4.50 13.03
N GLU A 126 -10.60 -4.75 13.77
CA GLU A 126 -10.34 -4.16 15.08
C GLU A 126 -9.84 -2.72 14.91
N GLU A 127 -10.29 -1.84 15.82
CA GLU A 127 -9.79 -0.48 15.92
C GLU A 127 -8.46 -0.46 16.69
N LEU A 128 -7.42 0.10 16.11
CA LEU A 128 -6.02 -0.01 16.56
C LEU A 128 -5.49 1.23 17.28
N SER A 129 -6.16 2.39 17.20
CA SER A 129 -5.60 3.65 17.71
C SER A 129 -5.32 3.62 19.21
N GLY A 130 -6.13 2.87 19.98
CA GLY A 130 -5.91 2.66 21.40
C GLY A 130 -4.61 1.90 21.67
N TYR A 131 -4.38 0.80 20.96
CA TYR A 131 -3.18 -0.03 21.11
C TYR A 131 -1.91 0.71 20.72
N ILE A 132 -1.95 1.45 19.59
CA ILE A 132 -0.81 2.25 19.13
C ILE A 132 -0.45 3.33 20.16
N LYS A 133 -1.44 3.99 20.78
CA LYS A 133 -1.21 5.03 21.79
C LYS A 133 -0.69 4.48 23.12
N GLU A 134 -1.04 3.25 23.48
CA GLU A 134 -0.59 2.59 24.70
C GLU A 134 0.82 1.98 24.57
N ASP A 135 1.28 1.75 23.35
CA ASP A 135 2.62 1.22 23.06
C ASP A 135 3.52 2.37 22.55
N GLU A 136 4.28 2.96 23.48
CA GLU A 136 5.18 4.09 23.18
C GLU A 136 6.22 3.72 22.12
N GLU A 137 6.75 2.49 22.16
CA GLU A 137 7.77 2.02 21.22
C GLU A 137 7.21 1.88 19.80
N TRP A 138 6.01 1.29 19.67
CA TRP A 138 5.33 1.22 18.37
C TRP A 138 5.00 2.60 17.82
N MET A 139 4.48 3.49 18.68
CA MET A 139 4.17 4.87 18.29
C MET A 139 5.39 5.64 17.82
N GLU A 140 6.53 5.52 18.51
CA GLU A 140 7.78 6.21 18.14
C GLU A 140 8.39 5.67 16.83
N MET A 141 8.08 4.42 16.45
CA MET A 141 8.57 3.82 15.22
C MET A 141 7.78 4.28 13.97
N ILE A 142 6.55 4.78 14.13
CA ILE A 142 5.70 5.19 13.02
C ILE A 142 5.98 6.65 12.67
N GLU A 143 6.35 6.90 11.41
CA GLU A 143 6.47 8.26 10.90
C GLU A 143 5.11 8.99 11.00
N PRO A 144 5.07 10.26 11.46
CA PRO A 144 3.82 11.00 11.64
C PRO A 144 2.94 11.05 10.39
N SER A 145 3.53 11.19 9.20
CA SER A 145 2.82 11.19 7.93
C SER A 145 2.18 9.85 7.60
N VAL A 146 2.79 8.75 8.03
CA VAL A 146 2.23 7.39 7.90
C VAL A 146 1.04 7.22 8.84
N LEU A 147 1.19 7.65 10.09
CA LEU A 147 0.11 7.59 11.06
C LEU A 147 -1.10 8.42 10.61
N GLU A 148 -0.86 9.62 10.08
CA GLU A 148 -1.91 10.48 9.51
C GLU A 148 -2.63 9.79 8.34
N SER A 149 -1.89 9.15 7.42
CA SER A 149 -2.46 8.46 6.26
C SER A 149 -3.27 7.20 6.61
N CYS A 150 -3.01 6.59 7.78
CA CYS A 150 -3.76 5.45 8.29
C CYS A 150 -4.97 5.86 9.16
N SER A 151 -5.09 7.15 9.50
CA SER A 151 -6.15 7.65 10.38
C SER A 151 -7.39 8.05 9.60
N GLU A 152 -8.54 7.61 10.04
CA GLU A 152 -9.83 8.12 9.59
C GLU A 152 -10.06 9.56 10.11
N GLU A 153 -11.08 10.26 9.59
CA GLU A 153 -11.38 11.64 9.99
C GLU A 153 -11.63 11.82 11.50
N ASP A 154 -12.15 10.80 12.17
CA ASP A 154 -12.39 10.81 13.62
C ASP A 154 -11.16 10.38 14.44
N GLY A 155 -10.06 10.07 13.79
CA GLY A 155 -8.81 9.63 14.40
C GLY A 155 -8.74 8.15 14.75
N SER A 156 -9.72 7.35 14.34
CA SER A 156 -9.64 5.89 14.44
C SER A 156 -8.71 5.30 13.39
N ILE A 157 -8.08 4.18 13.71
CA ILE A 157 -7.12 3.48 12.84
C ILE A 157 -7.53 2.02 12.74
N TYR A 158 -7.84 1.57 11.53
CA TYR A 158 -8.21 0.18 11.25
C TYR A 158 -7.17 -0.54 10.39
N LEU A 159 -6.30 0.20 9.71
CA LEU A 159 -5.17 -0.33 8.93
C LEU A 159 -3.88 0.04 9.66
N GLY A 160 -3.31 -0.91 10.39
CA GLY A 160 -2.04 -0.71 11.08
C GLY A 160 -0.88 -0.64 10.07
N PRO A 161 0.03 0.34 10.18
CA PRO A 161 1.19 0.39 9.30
C PRO A 161 2.11 -0.81 9.54
N VAL A 162 2.44 -1.53 8.47
CA VAL A 162 3.35 -2.68 8.50
C VAL A 162 4.81 -2.22 8.34
N SER A 163 5.02 -1.08 7.69
CA SER A 163 6.34 -0.48 7.50
C SER A 163 6.38 0.90 8.11
N THR A 164 7.42 1.16 8.89
CA THR A 164 7.70 2.48 9.47
C THR A 164 8.50 3.36 8.53
N ALA A 165 9.17 2.77 7.56
CA ALA A 165 9.96 3.44 6.54
C ALA A 165 9.13 3.66 5.27
N ALA A 166 7.91 4.14 5.40
CA ALA A 166 7.01 4.37 4.28
C ALA A 166 7.50 5.53 3.42
N PHE A 167 8.54 5.29 2.71
CA PHE A 167 8.99 6.16 1.65
C PHE A 167 8.80 5.46 0.32
N SER A 168 7.81 5.92 -0.44
CA SER A 168 7.66 5.54 -1.84
C SER A 168 7.89 6.79 -2.66
N CYS A 169 8.91 6.80 -3.51
CA CYS A 169 9.10 7.84 -4.49
C CYS A 169 8.83 7.30 -5.89
N SER A 170 8.09 8.08 -6.65
CA SER A 170 7.96 7.89 -8.09
C SER A 170 8.84 8.91 -8.80
N GLY A 171 9.30 8.56 -9.98
CA GLY A 171 10.12 9.41 -10.83
C GLY A 171 9.79 9.19 -12.29
N ILE A 172 10.31 10.05 -13.13
CA ILE A 172 10.20 9.97 -14.58
C ILE A 172 11.58 9.71 -15.15
N PHE A 173 11.74 8.65 -15.92
CA PHE A 173 12.90 8.46 -16.77
C PHE A 173 12.70 9.26 -18.05
N TRP A 174 13.76 9.89 -18.56
CA TRP A 174 13.71 10.66 -19.78
C TRP A 174 14.92 10.38 -20.67
N ASN A 175 14.71 10.46 -21.97
CA ASN A 175 15.74 10.21 -22.97
C ASN A 175 16.39 11.52 -23.40
N GLU A 176 17.60 11.78 -22.91
CA GLU A 176 18.35 13.02 -23.18
C GLU A 176 18.58 13.26 -24.67
N GLU A 177 18.78 12.20 -25.46
CA GLU A 177 19.03 12.35 -26.90
C GLU A 177 17.78 12.80 -27.65
N LEU A 178 16.62 12.25 -27.30
CA LEU A 178 15.34 12.65 -27.92
C LEU A 178 14.91 14.05 -27.46
N PHE A 179 15.16 14.42 -26.22
CA PHE A 179 14.93 15.77 -25.73
C PHE A 179 15.85 16.78 -26.45
N ALA A 180 17.11 16.47 -26.61
CA ALA A 180 18.05 17.32 -27.35
C ALA A 180 17.64 17.49 -28.83
N GLN A 181 17.13 16.44 -29.51
CA GLN A 181 16.59 16.52 -30.85
C GLN A 181 15.40 17.49 -30.97
N ALA A 182 14.58 17.59 -29.90
CA ALA A 182 13.47 18.53 -29.80
C ALA A 182 13.91 19.93 -29.31
N GLY A 183 15.21 20.15 -29.08
CA GLY A 183 15.73 21.42 -28.54
C GLY A 183 15.40 21.66 -27.08
N ILE A 184 15.24 20.59 -26.30
CA ILE A 184 14.99 20.64 -24.85
C ILE A 184 16.29 20.26 -24.14
N GLU A 185 16.84 21.20 -23.35
CA GLU A 185 18.16 21.05 -22.74
C GLU A 185 18.11 20.47 -21.32
N LYS A 186 16.96 20.56 -20.66
CA LYS A 186 16.76 20.06 -19.28
C LYS A 186 15.38 19.45 -19.09
N PHE A 187 15.26 18.59 -18.10
CA PHE A 187 13.97 18.08 -17.67
C PHE A 187 13.12 19.21 -17.06
N PRO A 188 11.78 19.23 -17.31
CA PRO A 188 10.89 20.25 -16.78
C PRO A 188 10.80 20.21 -15.26
N GLU A 189 10.69 21.38 -14.63
CA GLU A 189 10.59 21.52 -13.19
C GLU A 189 9.16 21.80 -12.72
N THR A 190 8.26 22.15 -13.65
CA THR A 190 6.85 22.43 -13.38
C THR A 190 5.95 21.63 -14.33
N TRP A 191 4.68 21.48 -13.96
CA TRP A 191 3.68 20.84 -14.82
C TRP A 191 3.44 21.61 -16.12
N GLU A 192 3.54 22.93 -16.09
CA GLU A 192 3.41 23.76 -17.30
C GLU A 192 4.56 23.48 -18.26
N GLU A 193 5.81 23.51 -17.79
CA GLU A 193 6.99 23.14 -18.58
C GLU A 193 6.94 21.68 -19.08
N PHE A 194 6.40 20.77 -18.26
CA PHE A 194 6.23 19.36 -18.66
C PHE A 194 5.31 19.25 -19.89
N TRP A 195 4.18 19.93 -19.86
CA TRP A 195 3.26 19.91 -21.00
C TRP A 195 3.83 20.61 -22.24
N GLU A 196 4.58 21.70 -22.07
CA GLU A 196 5.30 22.35 -23.16
C GLU A 196 6.37 21.42 -23.76
N CYS A 197 7.08 20.61 -22.95
CA CYS A 197 8.00 19.58 -23.42
C CYS A 197 7.27 18.53 -24.26
N CYS A 198 6.10 18.04 -23.81
CA CYS A 198 5.30 17.09 -24.58
C CYS A 198 4.92 17.68 -25.97
N GLU A 199 4.46 18.92 -26.02
CA GLU A 199 4.10 19.61 -27.29
C GLU A 199 5.31 19.77 -28.21
N LYS A 200 6.48 20.10 -27.67
CA LYS A 200 7.73 20.22 -28.46
C LYS A 200 8.17 18.88 -29.04
N LEU A 201 8.18 17.83 -28.22
CA LEU A 201 8.52 16.47 -28.65
C LEU A 201 7.59 16.02 -29.78
N GLU A 202 6.27 16.16 -29.60
CA GLU A 202 5.27 15.80 -30.60
C GLU A 202 5.47 16.60 -31.92
N SER A 203 5.75 17.90 -31.83
CA SER A 203 6.01 18.75 -33.01
C SER A 203 7.24 18.31 -33.79
N CYS A 204 8.18 17.61 -33.15
CA CYS A 204 9.35 17.00 -33.80
C CYS A 204 9.11 15.56 -34.28
N GLY A 205 7.88 15.04 -34.12
CA GLY A 205 7.52 13.66 -34.48
C GLY A 205 8.02 12.62 -33.48
N ILE A 206 8.34 13.04 -32.24
CA ILE A 206 8.78 12.19 -31.15
C ILE A 206 7.59 11.98 -30.20
N THR A 207 7.24 10.75 -29.91
CA THR A 207 6.21 10.43 -28.90
C THR A 207 6.73 10.80 -27.50
N PRO A 208 6.02 11.66 -26.75
CA PRO A 208 6.54 12.12 -25.46
C PRO A 208 6.57 11.07 -24.36
N LEU A 209 5.58 10.16 -24.29
CA LEU A 209 5.37 9.28 -23.14
C LEU A 209 5.22 7.81 -23.52
N ALA A 210 5.84 6.92 -22.74
CA ALA A 210 5.54 5.50 -22.70
C ALA A 210 4.75 5.19 -21.41
N LEU A 211 3.52 4.75 -21.56
CA LEU A 211 2.63 4.38 -20.45
C LEU A 211 2.00 3.01 -20.72
N HIS A 212 1.50 2.38 -19.67
CA HIS A 212 0.78 1.12 -19.75
C HIS A 212 -0.46 1.15 -18.84
N THR A 213 -1.47 0.35 -19.20
CA THR A 213 -2.68 0.19 -18.41
C THR A 213 -3.15 -1.26 -18.31
N GLU A 214 -2.58 -2.19 -19.09
CA GLU A 214 -2.93 -3.60 -18.97
C GLU A 214 -2.43 -4.15 -17.63
N GLY A 215 -3.31 -4.87 -16.93
CA GLY A 215 -3.06 -5.42 -15.60
C GLY A 215 -3.15 -4.38 -14.47
N THR A 216 -2.70 -3.16 -14.70
CA THR A 216 -2.77 -2.07 -13.70
C THR A 216 -2.63 -0.70 -14.35
N ALA A 217 -3.42 0.26 -13.91
CA ALA A 217 -3.34 1.67 -14.37
C ALA A 217 -2.53 2.56 -13.40
N TRP A 218 -1.66 1.99 -12.57
CA TRP A 218 -0.94 2.77 -11.56
C TRP A 218 -0.04 3.84 -12.17
N ALA A 219 0.64 3.57 -13.29
CA ALA A 219 1.55 4.53 -13.90
C ALA A 219 0.87 5.85 -14.32
N PRO A 220 -0.20 5.87 -15.14
CA PRO A 220 -0.92 7.11 -15.43
C PRO A 220 -1.59 7.72 -14.17
N MET A 221 -2.00 6.90 -13.19
CA MET A 221 -2.55 7.40 -11.94
C MET A 221 -1.50 8.11 -11.07
N LEU A 222 -0.24 7.68 -11.08
CA LEU A 222 0.85 8.42 -10.42
C LEU A 222 1.02 9.83 -10.97
N PHE A 223 0.99 9.98 -12.30
CA PHE A 223 1.01 11.31 -12.94
C PHE A 223 -0.17 12.17 -12.50
N ALA A 224 -1.38 11.63 -12.59
CA ALA A 224 -2.59 12.36 -12.23
C ALA A 224 -2.62 12.74 -10.75
N THR A 225 -2.14 11.86 -9.87
CA THR A 225 -1.99 12.10 -8.43
C THR A 225 -0.97 13.21 -8.16
N ALA A 226 0.21 13.14 -8.76
CA ALA A 226 1.26 14.13 -8.57
C ALA A 226 0.84 15.52 -9.08
N GLU A 227 0.15 15.57 -10.23
CA GLU A 227 -0.39 16.81 -10.77
C GLU A 227 -1.50 17.38 -9.90
N ALA A 228 -2.46 16.56 -9.45
CA ALA A 228 -3.51 16.99 -8.54
C ALA A 228 -2.93 17.51 -7.21
N ALA A 229 -1.99 16.78 -6.62
CA ALA A 229 -1.34 17.13 -5.36
C ALA A 229 -0.40 18.36 -5.45
N SER A 230 -0.18 18.91 -6.64
CA SER A 230 0.57 20.17 -6.79
C SER A 230 -0.16 21.40 -6.24
N THR A 231 -1.42 21.26 -5.85
CA THR A 231 -2.22 22.29 -5.14
C THR A 231 -2.65 21.75 -3.79
N GLU A 232 -2.84 22.67 -2.82
CA GLU A 232 -3.28 22.30 -1.47
C GLU A 232 -4.64 21.56 -1.49
N GLU A 233 -5.61 22.06 -2.26
CA GLU A 233 -6.92 21.42 -2.39
C GLU A 233 -6.84 20.03 -3.02
N GLY A 234 -6.01 19.87 -4.07
CA GLY A 234 -5.79 18.60 -4.71
C GLY A 234 -5.03 17.62 -3.81
N ALA A 235 -4.06 18.08 -3.01
CA ALA A 235 -3.37 17.27 -2.03
C ALA A 235 -4.33 16.74 -0.96
N GLN A 236 -5.19 17.59 -0.40
CA GLN A 236 -6.22 17.19 0.55
C GLN A 236 -7.21 16.19 -0.06
N PHE A 237 -7.59 16.39 -1.34
CA PHE A 237 -8.44 15.43 -2.04
C PHE A 237 -7.76 14.06 -2.20
N MET A 238 -6.48 14.02 -2.55
CA MET A 238 -5.72 12.78 -2.76
C MET A 238 -5.36 12.04 -1.47
N GLN A 239 -5.40 12.71 -0.30
CA GLN A 239 -5.24 12.08 1.01
C GLN A 239 -6.45 11.25 1.43
N GLN A 240 -7.61 11.49 0.84
CA GLN A 240 -8.81 10.72 1.14
C GLN A 240 -8.66 9.30 0.58
N PHE A 241 -8.79 8.29 1.44
CA PHE A 241 -8.78 6.89 1.00
C PHE A 241 -9.92 6.60 0.00
N TYR A 242 -11.05 7.25 0.19
CA TYR A 242 -12.19 7.15 -0.72
C TYR A 242 -12.99 8.46 -0.74
N PRO A 243 -12.72 9.34 -1.70
CA PRO A 243 -13.46 10.60 -1.77
C PRO A 243 -14.93 10.37 -2.12
N ASP A 244 -15.81 11.14 -1.51
CA ASP A 244 -17.26 11.06 -1.68
C ASP A 244 -17.69 11.22 -3.14
N THR A 245 -16.95 12.02 -3.92
CA THR A 245 -17.24 12.26 -5.32
C THR A 245 -16.00 12.68 -6.11
N TYR A 246 -15.91 12.19 -7.35
CA TYR A 246 -14.94 12.66 -8.35
C TYR A 246 -15.53 13.74 -9.27
N GLN A 247 -16.76 14.24 -9.03
CA GLN A 247 -17.41 15.27 -9.84
C GLN A 247 -17.02 16.70 -9.45
N GLY A 248 -16.30 16.86 -8.34
CA GLY A 248 -15.73 18.14 -7.92
C GLY A 248 -14.53 18.57 -8.77
N GLU A 249 -13.98 19.76 -8.49
CA GLU A 249 -12.88 20.37 -9.25
C GLU A 249 -11.63 19.46 -9.27
N SER A 250 -11.23 18.89 -8.13
CA SER A 250 -10.07 18.00 -8.04
C SER A 250 -10.26 16.70 -8.84
N GLY A 251 -11.43 16.07 -8.75
CA GLY A 251 -11.73 14.86 -9.53
C GLY A 251 -11.77 15.12 -11.04
N LEU A 252 -12.35 16.26 -11.46
CA LEU A 252 -12.35 16.68 -12.87
C LEU A 252 -10.94 17.01 -13.36
N ARG A 253 -10.09 17.59 -12.51
CA ARG A 253 -8.68 17.85 -12.82
C ARG A 253 -7.95 16.55 -13.11
N ILE A 254 -8.09 15.53 -12.25
CA ILE A 254 -7.53 14.20 -12.46
C ILE A 254 -7.96 13.62 -13.82
N ALA A 255 -9.26 13.68 -14.13
CA ALA A 255 -9.78 13.18 -15.40
C ALA A 255 -9.18 13.89 -16.61
N ARG A 256 -9.04 15.22 -16.56
CA ARG A 256 -8.41 16.02 -17.64
C ARG A 256 -6.92 15.70 -17.77
N THR A 257 -6.21 15.50 -16.66
CA THR A 257 -4.80 15.11 -16.70
C THR A 257 -4.63 13.75 -17.36
N LEU A 258 -5.45 12.76 -17.02
CA LEU A 258 -5.44 11.45 -17.67
C LEU A 258 -5.76 11.57 -19.16
N GLU A 259 -6.79 12.31 -19.56
CA GLU A 259 -7.11 12.56 -20.95
C GLU A 259 -5.93 13.17 -21.71
N ARG A 260 -5.26 14.16 -21.12
CA ARG A 260 -4.10 14.84 -21.72
C ARG A 260 -2.89 13.91 -21.82
N LEU A 261 -2.61 13.11 -20.78
CA LEU A 261 -1.52 12.12 -20.82
C LEU A 261 -1.66 11.17 -22.02
N PHE A 262 -2.87 10.63 -22.22
CA PHE A 262 -3.12 9.69 -23.31
C PHE A 262 -3.10 10.31 -24.71
N GLN A 263 -3.08 11.62 -24.85
CA GLN A 263 -2.82 12.30 -26.12
C GLN A 263 -1.34 12.22 -26.53
N TYR A 264 -0.44 12.10 -25.54
CA TYR A 264 1.02 12.14 -25.73
C TYR A 264 1.70 10.76 -25.59
N THR A 265 0.94 9.69 -25.46
CA THR A 265 1.48 8.34 -25.30
C THR A 265 1.65 7.61 -26.64
N THR A 266 2.39 6.49 -26.61
CA THR A 266 2.38 5.51 -27.69
C THR A 266 0.97 4.98 -27.94
N GLY A 267 0.65 4.64 -29.22
CA GLY A 267 -0.70 4.23 -29.62
C GLY A 267 -1.20 2.92 -28.99
N ASP A 268 -0.31 2.15 -28.38
CA ASP A 268 -0.58 0.90 -27.68
C ASP A 268 -0.83 1.07 -26.16
N ALA A 269 -0.65 2.26 -25.62
CA ALA A 269 -0.66 2.52 -24.17
C ALA A 269 -1.90 1.97 -23.41
N LEU A 270 -3.07 1.95 -24.06
CA LEU A 270 -4.31 1.41 -23.46
C LEU A 270 -4.35 -0.12 -23.37
N TYR A 271 -3.42 -0.80 -24.05
CA TYR A 271 -3.35 -2.26 -24.13
C TYR A 271 -1.96 -2.79 -23.79
N ALA A 272 -1.03 -1.87 -23.54
CA ALA A 272 0.34 -2.18 -23.16
C ALA A 272 0.38 -2.63 -21.69
N ASP A 273 1.14 -3.68 -21.45
CA ASP A 273 1.63 -4.03 -20.13
C ASP A 273 2.93 -3.27 -19.80
N PHE A 274 3.52 -3.58 -18.65
CA PHE A 274 4.76 -2.97 -18.21
C PHE A 274 5.90 -3.22 -19.22
N ASP A 275 6.03 -4.45 -19.71
CA ASP A 275 7.14 -4.83 -20.60
C ASP A 275 7.07 -4.09 -21.94
N VAL A 276 5.86 -3.92 -22.49
CA VAL A 276 5.65 -3.14 -23.71
C VAL A 276 5.99 -1.67 -23.51
N SER A 277 5.57 -1.05 -22.40
CA SER A 277 5.91 0.35 -22.11
C SER A 277 7.41 0.55 -21.88
N TYR A 278 8.06 -0.39 -21.19
CA TYR A 278 9.50 -0.45 -21.01
C TYR A 278 10.24 -0.50 -22.37
N GLU A 279 9.85 -1.42 -23.25
CA GLU A 279 10.41 -1.55 -24.60
C GLU A 279 10.18 -0.28 -25.43
N ASN A 280 9.03 0.37 -25.33
CA ASN A 280 8.75 1.62 -26.04
C ASN A 280 9.70 2.74 -25.62
N PHE A 281 10.05 2.84 -24.35
CA PHE A 281 11.02 3.80 -23.85
C PHE A 281 12.46 3.42 -24.27
N PHE A 282 12.92 2.21 -23.96
CA PHE A 282 14.31 1.80 -24.21
C PHE A 282 14.67 1.65 -25.69
N SER A 283 13.69 1.40 -26.57
CA SER A 283 13.90 1.40 -28.01
C SER A 283 13.87 2.80 -28.63
N GLY A 284 13.62 3.85 -27.85
CA GLY A 284 13.52 5.22 -28.35
C GLY A 284 12.24 5.53 -29.13
N LYS A 285 11.17 4.74 -28.96
CA LYS A 285 9.86 5.06 -29.51
C LYS A 285 9.16 6.18 -28.73
N ALA A 286 9.52 6.35 -27.44
CA ALA A 286 9.06 7.44 -26.61
C ALA A 286 10.20 8.07 -25.84
N ALA A 287 10.07 9.37 -25.50
CA ALA A 287 11.09 10.19 -24.83
C ALA A 287 10.88 10.24 -23.35
#